data_68ba612f6b62b4bc1877bf5ef10a77b7
#
_entry.id   68ba612f6b62b4bc1877bf5ef10a77b7
#
_cell.length_a   1.000
_cell.length_b   1.000
_cell.length_c   1.000
_cell.angle_alpha   90.00
_cell.angle_beta   90.00
_cell.angle_gamma   90.00
#
_symmetry.space_group_name_H-M   'P 1'
#
loop_
_entity.id
_entity.type
_entity.pdbx_description
1 polymer ?
#
loop_
_entity_poly.entity_id
_entity_poly.type
_entity_poly.pdbx_seq_one_letter_code
_entity_poly.pdbx_strand_id
1 'polypeptide(L)'
;MNNLVDEGIAIPYSRLNFKFDAAKFYENYCADKSQYEIISVPSNMLFNISGSVVPKDFWKTPEQFASIAKAFAVMIDGKPVSTAFTSAKHDDKLEIGIETHKDYQGKGLAYLACAKLIEYCMDKKLEPVWSCRLENIGSVNLAKKLGFIETLRMPYYYIPK
;
A
#
# COMPACT_ATOMS: atom_id res chain seq x y z
N MET A 1 -25.18 12.03 11.29
CA MET A 1 -24.37 10.77 11.16
C MET A 1 -24.37 9.96 12.47
N ASN A 2 -24.27 10.60 13.62
CA ASN A 2 -24.34 9.89 14.91
C ASN A 2 -25.63 9.06 15.09
N ASN A 3 -26.78 9.59 14.68
CA ASN A 3 -28.06 8.85 14.76
C ASN A 3 -28.06 7.54 14.00
N LEU A 4 -27.40 7.50 12.82
CA LEU A 4 -27.30 6.28 12.02
C LEU A 4 -26.38 5.22 12.65
N VAL A 5 -25.39 5.65 13.44
CA VAL A 5 -24.54 4.75 14.24
C VAL A 5 -25.32 4.18 15.41
N ASP A 6 -26.07 5.02 16.13
CA ASP A 6 -26.89 4.63 17.27
C ASP A 6 -28.01 3.65 16.87
N GLU A 7 -28.54 3.79 15.64
CA GLU A 7 -29.53 2.89 15.05
C GLU A 7 -28.92 1.63 14.44
N GLY A 8 -27.58 1.47 14.46
CA GLY A 8 -26.89 0.32 13.88
C GLY A 8 -26.86 0.30 12.34
N ILE A 9 -27.19 1.41 11.68
CA ILE A 9 -27.23 1.54 10.21
C ILE A 9 -25.84 1.82 9.65
N ALA A 10 -24.99 2.56 10.38
CA ALA A 10 -23.64 2.90 9.99
C ALA A 10 -22.63 2.39 11.00
N ILE A 11 -21.50 1.90 10.51
CA ILE A 11 -20.38 1.44 11.32
C ILE A 11 -19.30 2.52 11.32
N PRO A 12 -18.92 3.08 12.49
CA PRO A 12 -17.90 4.11 12.56
C PRO A 12 -16.49 3.51 12.47
N TYR A 13 -15.64 4.15 11.69
CA TYR A 13 -14.20 3.90 11.61
C TYR A 13 -13.43 5.20 11.68
N SER A 14 -12.14 5.12 11.93
CA SER A 14 -11.22 6.25 11.79
C SER A 14 -10.26 6.01 10.65
N ARG A 15 -10.11 6.99 9.75
CA ARG A 15 -9.12 6.97 8.68
C ARG A 15 -7.94 7.84 9.06
N LEU A 16 -6.74 7.28 8.93
CA LEU A 16 -5.49 7.98 9.14
C LEU A 16 -4.88 8.38 7.81
N ASN A 17 -4.43 9.62 7.72
CA ASN A 17 -3.56 10.09 6.66
C ASN A 17 -2.15 10.29 7.21
N PHE A 18 -1.16 10.02 6.36
CA PHE A 18 0.25 10.10 6.70
C PHE A 18 0.98 10.99 5.73
N LYS A 19 2.07 11.58 6.21
CA LYS A 19 3.06 12.27 5.40
C LYS A 19 4.36 11.48 5.40
N PHE A 20 4.98 11.35 4.24
CA PHE A 20 6.26 10.67 4.10
C PHE A 20 7.42 11.53 4.62
N ASP A 21 8.31 10.91 5.40
CA ASP A 21 9.57 11.48 5.86
C ASP A 21 10.73 10.63 5.32
N ALA A 22 11.44 11.16 4.33
CA ALA A 22 12.54 10.46 3.68
C ALA A 22 13.69 10.14 4.64
N ALA A 23 13.99 11.01 5.59
CA ALA A 23 15.06 10.76 6.57
C ALA A 23 14.74 9.55 7.44
N LYS A 24 13.51 9.45 7.92
CA LYS A 24 13.04 8.28 8.70
C LYS A 24 13.05 7.00 7.87
N PHE A 25 12.68 7.08 6.60
CA PHE A 25 12.74 5.93 5.69
C PHE A 25 14.17 5.40 5.60
N TYR A 26 15.15 6.27 5.33
CA TYR A 26 16.54 5.86 5.17
C TYR A 26 17.24 5.43 6.47
N GLU A 27 16.78 5.85 7.64
CA GLU A 27 17.28 5.35 8.93
C GLU A 27 17.08 3.84 9.08
N ASN A 28 15.98 3.31 8.55
CA ASN A 28 15.59 1.91 8.69
C ASN A 28 15.82 1.09 7.42
N TYR A 29 16.01 1.75 6.28
CA TYR A 29 16.10 1.10 4.98
C TYR A 29 17.50 0.60 4.68
N CYS A 30 17.59 -0.68 4.33
CA CYS A 30 18.81 -1.31 3.90
C CYS A 30 18.54 -2.15 2.67
N ALA A 31 18.89 -1.62 1.50
CA ALA A 31 18.64 -2.22 0.20
C ALA A 31 19.26 -3.62 0.02
N ASP A 32 20.43 -3.84 0.62
CA ASP A 32 21.30 -5.00 0.33
C ASP A 32 21.06 -6.20 1.26
N LYS A 33 20.10 -6.13 2.19
CA LYS A 33 19.88 -7.21 3.17
C LYS A 33 18.75 -8.18 2.85
N SER A 34 18.04 -7.97 1.73
CA SER A 34 16.97 -8.90 1.37
C SER A 34 17.54 -10.11 0.64
N GLN A 35 17.26 -11.28 1.19
CA GLN A 35 17.51 -12.57 0.51
C GLN A 35 16.44 -12.91 -0.53
N TYR A 36 15.41 -12.07 -0.66
CA TYR A 36 14.29 -12.30 -1.56
C TYR A 36 14.47 -11.57 -2.88
N GLU A 37 14.08 -12.23 -3.96
CA GLU A 37 13.93 -11.58 -5.26
C GLU A 37 12.75 -10.60 -5.23
N ILE A 38 12.98 -9.36 -5.66
CA ILE A 38 11.94 -8.35 -5.80
C ILE A 38 11.93 -7.88 -7.25
N ILE A 39 10.81 -8.05 -7.92
CA ILE A 39 10.66 -7.68 -9.33
C ILE A 39 9.72 -6.51 -9.53
N SER A 40 9.94 -5.76 -10.62
CA SER A 40 8.91 -4.88 -11.19
C SER A 40 7.86 -5.75 -11.86
N VAL A 41 6.62 -5.66 -11.42
CA VAL A 41 5.55 -6.56 -11.88
C VAL A 41 4.95 -6.08 -13.18
N PRO A 42 4.94 -6.90 -14.26
CA PRO A 42 4.20 -6.58 -15.47
C PRO A 42 2.70 -6.45 -15.20
N SER A 43 2.04 -5.53 -15.89
CA SER A 43 0.61 -5.23 -15.64
C SER A 43 -0.30 -6.44 -15.88
N ASN A 44 0.00 -7.30 -16.85
CA ASN A 44 -0.76 -8.52 -17.10
C ASN A 44 -0.67 -9.53 -15.92
N MET A 45 0.48 -9.67 -15.29
CA MET A 45 0.64 -10.49 -14.07
C MET A 45 -0.08 -9.85 -12.89
N LEU A 46 0.02 -8.53 -12.74
CA LEU A 46 -0.52 -7.77 -11.63
C LEU A 46 -2.04 -7.92 -11.49
N PHE A 47 -2.77 -7.92 -12.60
CA PHE A 47 -4.23 -8.04 -12.62
C PHE A 47 -4.74 -9.46 -12.31
N ASN A 48 -3.86 -10.45 -12.25
CA ASN A 48 -4.17 -11.81 -11.84
C ASN A 48 -3.96 -12.06 -10.34
N ILE A 49 -3.44 -11.08 -9.61
CA ILE A 49 -3.28 -11.18 -8.16
C ILE A 49 -4.64 -11.12 -7.49
N SER A 50 -4.89 -12.05 -6.58
CA SER A 50 -6.10 -12.11 -5.77
C SER A 50 -5.82 -11.70 -4.33
N GLY A 51 -6.81 -11.13 -3.66
CA GLY A 51 -6.71 -10.64 -2.29
C GLY A 51 -7.77 -9.59 -2.00
N SER A 52 -7.62 -8.89 -0.87
CA SER A 52 -8.56 -7.86 -0.42
C SER A 52 -8.20 -6.46 -0.92
N VAL A 53 -6.94 -6.20 -1.23
CA VAL A 53 -6.45 -4.92 -1.76
C VAL A 53 -5.62 -5.20 -3.01
N VAL A 54 -6.25 -5.22 -4.16
CA VAL A 54 -5.63 -5.65 -5.41
C VAL A 54 -5.78 -4.60 -6.51
N PRO A 55 -4.83 -4.54 -7.46
CA PRO A 55 -4.80 -3.49 -8.49
C PRO A 55 -6.08 -3.35 -9.32
N LYS A 56 -6.75 -4.45 -9.63
CA LYS A 56 -8.01 -4.45 -10.39
C LYS A 56 -9.16 -3.70 -9.71
N ASP A 57 -9.08 -3.46 -8.41
CA ASP A 57 -10.07 -2.68 -7.67
C ASP A 57 -9.88 -1.16 -7.86
N PHE A 58 -8.71 -0.73 -8.32
CA PHE A 58 -8.33 0.67 -8.49
C PHE A 58 -8.17 1.10 -9.96
N TRP A 59 -7.85 0.16 -10.84
CA TRP A 59 -7.53 0.41 -12.24
C TRP A 59 -8.44 -0.40 -13.16
N LYS A 60 -8.93 0.24 -14.21
CA LYS A 60 -9.90 -0.39 -15.14
C LYS A 60 -9.25 -1.44 -16.04
N THR A 61 -8.04 -1.16 -16.51
CA THR A 61 -7.33 -2.06 -17.42
C THR A 61 -5.83 -2.14 -17.11
N PRO A 62 -5.17 -3.26 -17.48
CA PRO A 62 -3.71 -3.39 -17.37
C PRO A 62 -2.94 -2.30 -18.14
N GLU A 63 -3.45 -1.87 -19.28
CA GLU A 63 -2.83 -0.84 -20.12
C GLU A 63 -2.87 0.54 -19.46
N GLN A 64 -3.99 0.87 -18.80
CA GLN A 64 -4.11 2.09 -18.02
C GLN A 64 -3.08 2.09 -16.88
N PHE A 65 -2.96 0.99 -16.16
CA PHE A 65 -1.96 0.84 -15.10
C PHE A 65 -0.54 1.01 -15.67
N ALA A 66 -0.21 0.29 -16.74
CA ALA A 66 1.13 0.30 -17.34
C ALA A 66 1.59 1.69 -17.78
N SER A 67 0.66 2.55 -18.18
CA SER A 67 0.97 3.90 -18.71
C SER A 67 1.38 4.90 -17.61
N ILE A 68 0.88 4.76 -16.39
CA ILE A 68 1.03 5.78 -15.34
C ILE A 68 1.40 5.26 -13.95
N ALA A 69 1.40 3.95 -13.74
CA ALA A 69 1.55 3.32 -12.45
C ALA A 69 2.74 2.34 -12.40
N LYS A 70 3.08 1.88 -11.20
CA LYS A 70 4.19 0.96 -10.96
C LYS A 70 3.81 -0.02 -9.86
N ALA A 71 4.39 -1.22 -9.93
CA ALA A 71 4.29 -2.22 -8.87
C ALA A 71 5.59 -3.01 -8.71
N PHE A 72 5.84 -3.44 -7.49
CA PHE A 72 6.93 -4.34 -7.13
C PHE A 72 6.41 -5.48 -6.28
N ALA A 73 6.91 -6.68 -6.52
CA ALA A 73 6.53 -7.84 -5.74
C ALA A 73 7.76 -8.60 -5.23
N VAL A 74 7.64 -9.08 -4.02
CA VAL A 74 8.53 -10.10 -3.46
C VAL A 74 8.13 -11.44 -4.06
N MET A 75 9.09 -12.15 -4.63
CA MET A 75 8.90 -13.46 -5.27
C MET A 75 9.38 -14.59 -4.38
N ILE A 76 8.59 -15.64 -4.26
CA ILE A 76 8.97 -16.90 -3.63
C ILE A 76 8.48 -18.03 -4.54
N ASP A 77 9.39 -18.95 -4.90
CA ASP A 77 9.09 -20.08 -5.81
C ASP A 77 8.41 -19.62 -7.11
N GLY A 78 8.89 -18.52 -7.68
CA GLY A 78 8.38 -17.96 -8.93
C GLY A 78 6.99 -17.31 -8.84
N LYS A 79 6.47 -17.08 -7.64
CA LYS A 79 5.15 -16.48 -7.41
C LYS A 79 5.25 -15.16 -6.64
N PRO A 80 4.45 -14.14 -7.01
CA PRO A 80 4.36 -12.92 -6.22
C PRO A 80 3.58 -13.18 -4.94
N VAL A 81 4.25 -13.03 -3.79
CA VAL A 81 3.66 -13.32 -2.48
C VAL A 81 3.34 -12.06 -1.66
N SER A 82 3.99 -10.95 -1.98
CA SER A 82 3.68 -9.63 -1.41
C SER A 82 3.91 -8.57 -2.48
N THR A 83 2.89 -7.79 -2.79
CA THR A 83 2.89 -6.85 -3.91
C THR A 83 2.49 -5.46 -3.45
N ALA A 84 3.41 -4.50 -3.60
CA ALA A 84 3.15 -3.08 -3.46
C ALA A 84 2.87 -2.49 -4.85
N PHE A 85 1.83 -1.68 -4.94
CA PHE A 85 1.42 -1.12 -6.23
C PHE A 85 0.87 0.30 -6.08
N THR A 86 0.89 1.05 -7.16
CA THR A 86 0.21 2.33 -7.24
C THR A 86 -1.30 2.11 -7.19
N SER A 87 -1.95 2.51 -6.10
CA SER A 87 -3.42 2.48 -6.00
C SER A 87 -4.06 3.72 -6.64
N ALA A 88 -3.39 4.87 -6.53
CA ALA A 88 -3.76 6.10 -7.21
C ALA A 88 -2.52 6.93 -7.51
N LYS A 89 -2.57 7.70 -8.59
CA LYS A 89 -1.54 8.69 -8.93
C LYS A 89 -2.22 10.01 -9.30
N HIS A 90 -1.79 11.09 -8.67
CA HIS A 90 -2.31 12.42 -8.92
C HIS A 90 -1.15 13.42 -8.85
N ASP A 91 -0.87 14.05 -10.00
CA ASP A 91 0.29 14.92 -10.18
C ASP A 91 1.61 14.23 -9.78
N ASP A 92 2.32 14.77 -8.78
CA ASP A 92 3.56 14.23 -8.23
C ASP A 92 3.35 13.23 -7.07
N LYS A 93 2.10 12.91 -6.73
CA LYS A 93 1.74 12.01 -5.62
C LYS A 93 1.39 10.61 -6.11
N LEU A 94 1.93 9.61 -5.43
CA LEU A 94 1.67 8.20 -5.69
C LEU A 94 1.17 7.53 -4.41
N GLU A 95 -0.09 7.12 -4.38
CA GLU A 95 -0.65 6.37 -3.26
C GLU A 95 -0.31 4.89 -3.36
N ILE A 96 0.14 4.31 -2.25
CA ILE A 96 0.61 2.93 -2.19
C ILE A 96 -0.51 2.02 -1.71
N GLY A 97 -0.81 0.98 -2.51
CA GLY A 97 -1.56 -0.20 -2.10
C GLY A 97 -0.61 -1.37 -1.85
N ILE A 98 -0.97 -2.24 -0.93
CA ILE A 98 -0.18 -3.42 -0.55
C ILE A 98 -1.10 -4.62 -0.30
N GLU A 99 -0.76 -5.74 -0.90
CA GLU A 99 -1.39 -7.04 -0.64
C GLU A 99 -0.31 -8.09 -0.38
N THR A 100 -0.45 -8.85 0.69
CA THR A 100 0.41 -9.98 1.01
C THR A 100 -0.45 -11.23 1.12
N HIS A 101 -0.08 -12.26 0.37
CA HIS A 101 -0.76 -13.55 0.42
C HIS A 101 -0.80 -14.08 1.87
N LYS A 102 -1.94 -14.61 2.28
CA LYS A 102 -2.22 -15.00 3.68
C LYS A 102 -1.16 -15.91 4.30
N ASP A 103 -0.60 -16.84 3.52
CA ASP A 103 0.39 -17.81 3.98
C ASP A 103 1.79 -17.19 4.19
N TYR A 104 1.98 -15.96 3.75
CA TYR A 104 3.24 -15.23 3.80
C TYR A 104 3.19 -13.96 4.67
N GLN A 105 2.08 -13.70 5.35
CA GLN A 105 1.94 -12.59 6.27
C GLN A 105 2.82 -12.77 7.52
N GLY A 106 3.16 -11.66 8.17
CA GLY A 106 3.98 -11.66 9.39
C GLY A 106 5.47 -11.93 9.19
N LYS A 107 5.97 -11.92 7.95
CA LYS A 107 7.39 -12.21 7.60
C LYS A 107 8.17 -10.97 7.14
N GLY A 108 7.59 -9.78 7.23
CA GLY A 108 8.23 -8.54 6.80
C GLY A 108 8.26 -8.31 5.29
N LEU A 109 7.57 -9.14 4.49
CA LEU A 109 7.61 -9.06 3.02
C LEU A 109 6.91 -7.81 2.47
N ALA A 110 5.83 -7.37 3.13
CA ALA A 110 5.15 -6.13 2.76
C ALA A 110 6.08 -4.92 2.87
N TYR A 111 6.92 -4.88 3.90
CA TYR A 111 7.93 -3.82 4.04
C TYR A 111 8.88 -3.79 2.83
N LEU A 112 9.37 -4.95 2.40
CA LEU A 112 10.31 -5.04 1.27
C LEU A 112 9.68 -4.57 -0.05
N ALA A 113 8.46 -5.00 -0.33
CA ALA A 113 7.75 -4.61 -1.54
C ALA A 113 7.45 -3.09 -1.55
N CYS A 114 6.96 -2.55 -0.43
CA CYS A 114 6.67 -1.12 -0.29
C CYS A 114 7.93 -0.26 -0.33
N ALA A 115 9.03 -0.69 0.32
CA ALA A 115 10.29 0.02 0.28
C ALA A 115 10.82 0.17 -1.16
N LYS A 116 10.65 -0.88 -1.98
CA LYS A 116 11.05 -0.82 -3.40
C LYS A 116 10.20 0.16 -4.22
N LEU A 117 8.92 0.25 -3.95
CA LEU A 117 8.04 1.24 -4.59
C LEU A 117 8.37 2.66 -4.10
N ILE A 118 8.75 2.84 -2.83
CA ILE A 118 9.20 4.13 -2.29
C ILE A 118 10.52 4.57 -2.96
N GLU A 119 11.49 3.67 -3.14
CA GLU A 119 12.72 3.98 -3.90
C GLU A 119 12.36 4.51 -5.30
N TYR A 120 11.47 3.82 -5.99
CA TYR A 120 10.99 4.26 -7.30
C TYR A 120 10.38 5.68 -7.23
N CYS A 121 9.57 5.97 -6.20
CA CYS A 121 9.03 7.31 -6.00
C CYS A 121 10.15 8.34 -5.85
N MET A 122 11.15 8.06 -5.02
CA MET A 122 12.28 8.98 -4.79
C MET A 122 13.06 9.24 -6.08
N ASP A 123 13.36 8.20 -6.86
CA ASP A 123 14.07 8.30 -8.14
C ASP A 123 13.29 9.12 -9.17
N LYS A 124 11.97 9.04 -9.16
CA LYS A 124 11.08 9.76 -10.06
C LYS A 124 10.60 11.11 -9.52
N LYS A 125 11.08 11.52 -8.35
CA LYS A 125 10.65 12.75 -7.66
C LYS A 125 9.13 12.77 -7.40
N LEU A 126 8.57 11.63 -7.07
CA LEU A 126 7.19 11.48 -6.65
C LEU A 126 7.11 11.45 -5.12
N GLU A 127 6.04 11.99 -4.57
CA GLU A 127 5.73 11.90 -3.15
C GLU A 127 4.93 10.63 -2.88
N PRO A 128 5.47 9.66 -2.12
CA PRO A 128 4.66 8.51 -1.71
C PRO A 128 3.62 8.93 -0.68
N VAL A 129 2.40 8.43 -0.85
CA VAL A 129 1.24 8.73 -0.01
C VAL A 129 0.70 7.44 0.60
N TRP A 130 0.33 7.50 1.87
CA TRP A 130 -0.26 6.40 2.62
C TRP A 130 -1.47 6.85 3.40
N SER A 131 -2.54 6.06 3.32
CA SER A 131 -3.69 6.21 4.20
C SER A 131 -4.28 4.83 4.51
N CYS A 132 -4.81 4.67 5.72
CA CYS A 132 -5.44 3.42 6.14
C CYS A 132 -6.45 3.67 7.26
N ARG A 133 -7.25 2.66 7.58
CA ARG A 133 -8.08 2.68 8.78
C ARG A 133 -7.19 2.55 10.03
N LEU A 134 -7.55 3.24 11.10
CA LEU A 134 -6.88 3.10 12.40
C LEU A 134 -6.93 1.65 12.91
N GLU A 135 -8.04 0.97 12.63
CA GLU A 135 -8.29 -0.42 13.05
C GLU A 135 -7.40 -1.43 12.30
N ASN A 136 -6.84 -1.05 11.16
CA ASN A 136 -5.85 -1.86 10.45
C ASN A 136 -4.45 -1.66 11.05
N ILE A 137 -4.22 -2.28 12.19
CA ILE A 137 -2.98 -2.16 12.98
C ILE A 137 -1.75 -2.53 12.13
N GLY A 138 -1.84 -3.56 11.30
CA GLY A 138 -0.76 -3.99 10.41
C GLY A 138 -0.35 -2.90 9.43
N SER A 139 -1.31 -2.23 8.82
CA SER A 139 -1.06 -1.13 7.88
C SER A 139 -0.50 0.12 8.58
N VAL A 140 -1.01 0.45 9.76
CA VAL A 140 -0.49 1.56 10.59
C VAL A 140 0.98 1.32 10.96
N ASN A 141 1.30 0.13 11.46
CA ASN A 141 2.67 -0.22 11.85
C ASN A 141 3.63 -0.25 10.64
N LEU A 142 3.16 -0.77 9.51
CA LEU A 142 3.94 -0.77 8.28
C LEU A 142 4.25 0.65 7.79
N ALA A 143 3.26 1.54 7.78
CA ALA A 143 3.44 2.94 7.43
C ALA A 143 4.53 3.60 8.29
N LYS A 144 4.47 3.43 9.60
CA LYS A 144 5.45 3.98 10.54
C LYS A 144 6.87 3.44 10.29
N LYS A 145 7.01 2.14 10.04
CA LYS A 145 8.31 1.52 9.70
C LYS A 145 8.89 2.06 8.39
N LEU A 146 8.04 2.42 7.44
CA LEU A 146 8.43 2.98 6.14
C LEU A 146 8.73 4.49 6.19
N GLY A 147 8.64 5.12 7.36
CA GLY A 147 8.94 6.55 7.53
C GLY A 147 7.73 7.47 7.35
N PHE A 148 6.52 6.95 7.32
CA PHE A 148 5.32 7.77 7.30
C PHE A 148 4.95 8.25 8.71
N ILE A 149 4.54 9.53 8.81
CA ILE A 149 4.12 10.19 10.04
C ILE A 149 2.62 10.51 9.94
N GLU A 150 1.85 10.13 10.94
CA GLU A 150 0.43 10.46 11.03
C GLU A 150 0.24 11.98 11.06
N THR A 151 -0.60 12.51 10.17
CA THR A 151 -0.89 13.94 10.06
C THR A 151 -2.33 14.29 10.35
N LEU A 152 -3.28 13.42 9.99
CA LEU A 152 -4.69 13.68 10.12
C LEU A 152 -5.45 12.41 10.45
N ARG A 153 -6.39 12.53 11.36
CA ARG A 153 -7.34 11.48 11.73
C ARG A 153 -8.74 11.99 11.46
N MET A 154 -9.50 11.26 10.63
CA MET A 154 -10.86 11.63 10.24
C MET A 154 -11.85 10.51 10.56
N PRO A 155 -13.06 10.83 11.02
CA PRO A 155 -14.13 9.85 11.11
C PRO A 155 -14.57 9.42 9.70
N TYR A 156 -14.94 8.17 9.59
CA TYR A 156 -15.42 7.57 8.36
C TYR A 156 -16.46 6.51 8.71
N TYR A 157 -17.53 6.47 7.94
CA TYR A 157 -18.69 5.63 8.23
C TYR A 157 -18.93 4.66 7.07
N TYR A 158 -19.03 3.40 7.41
CA TYR A 158 -19.42 2.36 6.46
C TYR A 158 -20.92 2.08 6.62
N ILE A 159 -21.67 2.15 5.53
CA ILE A 159 -23.08 1.80 5.46
C ILE A 159 -23.16 0.49 4.67
N PRO A 160 -23.48 -0.64 5.32
CA PRO A 160 -23.68 -1.90 4.62
C PRO A 160 -24.81 -1.77 3.58
N LYS A 161 -24.62 -2.39 2.42
CA LYS A 161 -25.66 -2.47 1.38
C LYS A 161 -26.64 -3.57 1.72
#